data_358255cd041a13ffd82542726632a91f
#
_entry.id   358255cd041a13ffd82542726632a91f
#
_cell.length_a   1.000
_cell.length_b   1.000
_cell.length_c   1.000
_cell.angle_alpha   90.00
_cell.angle_beta   90.00
_cell.angle_gamma   90.00
#
_symmetry.space_group_name_H-M   'P 1'
#
loop_
_entity.id
_entity.type
_entity.pdbx_description
1 polymer ?
#
loop_
_entity_poly.entity_id
_entity_poly.type
_entity_poly.pdbx_seq_one_letter_code
_entity_poly.pdbx_strand_id
1 'polypeptide(L)'
;MDLMIETKDLAKEYGNKRAVDGLDLSVRRGEAFGFLGPNGAGKTTTIRILSTLTKPSSGRAWINGFDVMEDPSKVKQEFGIVQQHMSLNRELTVRENLELHARLHHLEKKARRERIDEMLDYVGLAEFGDYLIERISGGMTRRAMIARALLHTPDLLFLDEPTVGLDAQARRKIWDLVRGMKSEGTTVFLTTHYIEEAEALCDRVGIIDQGRLISLGSPLELRQGLGLFTVESRESENETEYRYFPDRAAAAEYVKTLPSGDNMVMRESNLEDVFVELTGRKVTG
;
A
#
# COMPACT_ATOMS: atom_id res chain seq x y z
N MET A 1 0.18 -23.18 -1.75
CA MET A 1 -0.12 -21.83 -2.27
C MET A 1 1.22 -21.17 -2.58
N ASP A 2 1.35 -20.53 -3.73
CA ASP A 2 2.59 -19.86 -4.14
C ASP A 2 2.65 -18.49 -3.46
N LEU A 3 3.57 -18.34 -2.49
CA LEU A 3 3.73 -17.12 -1.71
C LEU A 3 4.83 -16.25 -2.34
N MET A 4 4.51 -14.97 -2.54
CA MET A 4 5.47 -13.97 -2.98
C MET A 4 6.23 -13.36 -1.78
N ILE A 5 5.53 -13.14 -0.66
CA ILE A 5 6.13 -12.65 0.59
C ILE A 5 5.72 -13.58 1.72
N GLU A 6 6.68 -13.97 2.56
CA GLU A 6 6.44 -14.66 3.82
C GLU A 6 7.28 -14.03 4.91
N THR A 7 6.70 -13.82 6.11
CA THR A 7 7.46 -13.45 7.31
C THR A 7 7.07 -14.35 8.47
N LYS A 8 8.05 -14.65 9.34
CA LYS A 8 7.86 -15.44 10.56
C LYS A 8 8.50 -14.74 11.74
N ASP A 9 7.67 -14.40 12.71
CA ASP A 9 8.06 -13.71 13.96
C ASP A 9 8.99 -12.52 13.69
N LEU A 10 8.72 -11.78 12.58
CA LEU A 10 9.58 -10.70 12.13
C LEU A 10 9.54 -9.54 13.11
N ALA A 11 10.71 -9.12 13.60
CA ALA A 11 10.80 -7.98 14.51
C ALA A 11 11.91 -7.01 14.13
N LYS A 12 11.69 -5.73 14.46
CA LYS A 12 12.68 -4.66 14.30
C LYS A 12 12.64 -3.69 15.46
N GLU A 13 13.78 -3.51 16.07
CA GLU A 13 13.99 -2.57 17.16
C GLU A 13 14.95 -1.45 16.74
N TYR A 14 14.67 -0.24 17.18
CA TYR A 14 15.53 0.93 17.08
C TYR A 14 15.68 1.53 18.49
N GLY A 15 16.80 1.25 19.13
CA GLY A 15 16.99 1.56 20.57
C GLY A 15 15.89 0.88 21.40
N ASN A 16 15.12 1.67 22.14
CA ASN A 16 14.04 1.16 22.99
C ASN A 16 12.67 1.06 22.27
N LYS A 17 12.60 1.42 20.98
CA LYS A 17 11.35 1.39 20.21
C LYS A 17 11.30 0.14 19.35
N ARG A 18 10.30 -0.71 19.58
CA ARG A 18 9.97 -1.84 18.71
C ARG A 18 9.08 -1.36 17.58
N ALA A 19 9.65 -1.25 16.37
CA ALA A 19 8.97 -0.73 15.19
C ALA A 19 8.18 -1.81 14.42
N VAL A 20 8.63 -3.07 14.51
CA VAL A 20 7.91 -4.27 14.06
C VAL A 20 8.05 -5.30 15.17
N ASP A 21 6.96 -5.94 15.55
CA ASP A 21 6.85 -6.78 16.73
C ASP A 21 6.12 -8.09 16.43
N GLY A 22 6.88 -9.14 16.08
CA GLY A 22 6.34 -10.48 15.85
C GLY A 22 5.40 -10.53 14.64
N LEU A 23 5.80 -9.95 13.49
CA LEU A 23 4.96 -9.90 12.30
C LEU A 23 5.02 -11.23 11.54
N ASP A 24 3.89 -11.95 11.53
CA ASP A 24 3.62 -13.10 10.67
C ASP A 24 2.73 -12.65 9.51
N LEU A 25 3.27 -12.69 8.29
CA LEU A 25 2.59 -12.22 7.09
C LEU A 25 2.79 -13.18 5.93
N SER A 26 1.75 -13.36 5.12
CA SER A 26 1.79 -14.10 3.88
C SER A 26 1.09 -13.32 2.77
N VAL A 27 1.81 -13.05 1.68
CA VAL A 27 1.28 -12.40 0.47
C VAL A 27 1.38 -13.38 -0.68
N ARG A 28 0.27 -13.58 -1.40
CA ARG A 28 0.19 -14.52 -2.51
C ARG A 28 0.74 -13.88 -3.78
N ARG A 29 1.25 -14.71 -4.69
CA ARG A 29 1.66 -14.24 -6.01
C ARG A 29 0.45 -13.65 -6.77
N GLY A 30 0.66 -12.50 -7.43
CA GLY A 30 -0.35 -11.83 -8.26
C GLY A 30 -1.47 -11.12 -7.49
N GLU A 31 -1.43 -11.08 -6.13
CA GLU A 31 -2.40 -10.29 -5.37
C GLU A 31 -1.94 -8.84 -5.19
N ALA A 32 -2.89 -7.92 -5.07
CA ALA A 32 -2.67 -6.61 -4.51
C ALA A 32 -2.93 -6.66 -3.01
N PHE A 33 -1.87 -6.53 -2.22
CA PHE A 33 -1.90 -6.58 -0.77
C PHE A 33 -1.73 -5.18 -0.18
N GLY A 34 -2.68 -4.75 0.66
CA GLY A 34 -2.65 -3.49 1.37
C GLY A 34 -2.12 -3.66 2.80
N PHE A 35 -1.15 -2.85 3.19
CA PHE A 35 -0.66 -2.80 4.56
C PHE A 35 -1.09 -1.47 5.18
N LEU A 36 -2.27 -1.50 5.85
CA LEU A 36 -3.01 -0.34 6.33
C LEU A 36 -2.66 -0.05 7.79
N GLY A 37 -2.39 1.20 8.12
CA GLY A 37 -2.16 1.62 9.51
C GLY A 37 -1.72 3.07 9.63
N PRO A 38 -1.72 3.64 10.84
CA PRO A 38 -1.36 5.03 11.07
C PRO A 38 0.15 5.27 10.84
N ASN A 39 0.53 6.54 10.87
CA ASN A 39 1.93 6.92 10.81
C ASN A 39 2.68 6.36 12.03
N GLY A 40 3.84 5.74 11.78
CA GLY A 40 4.63 5.10 12.82
C GLY A 40 4.20 3.69 13.22
N ALA A 41 3.18 3.10 12.57
CA ALA A 41 2.72 1.73 12.85
C ALA A 41 3.72 0.63 12.45
N GLY A 42 4.77 0.95 11.68
CA GLY A 42 5.78 -0.03 11.24
C GLY A 42 5.80 -0.32 9.74
N LYS A 43 4.88 0.26 8.94
CA LYS A 43 4.70 0.02 7.50
C LYS A 43 6.00 0.17 6.69
N THR A 44 6.60 1.36 6.70
CA THR A 44 7.87 1.64 6.00
C THR A 44 9.02 0.80 6.54
N THR A 45 9.05 0.51 7.84
CA THR A 45 10.07 -0.38 8.43
C THR A 45 9.96 -1.79 7.87
N THR A 46 8.75 -2.32 7.73
CA THR A 46 8.50 -3.63 7.13
C THR A 46 8.98 -3.67 5.68
N ILE A 47 8.62 -2.68 4.84
CA ILE A 47 9.13 -2.58 3.46
C ILE A 47 10.66 -2.52 3.45
N ARG A 48 11.30 -1.76 4.35
CA ARG A 48 12.77 -1.66 4.40
C ARG A 48 13.44 -2.98 4.75
N ILE A 49 12.83 -3.83 5.57
CA ILE A 49 13.33 -5.18 5.84
C ILE A 49 13.16 -6.06 4.60
N LEU A 50 11.95 -6.13 4.05
CA LEU A 50 11.63 -6.95 2.87
C LEU A 50 12.49 -6.56 1.65
N SER A 51 12.75 -5.26 1.46
CA SER A 51 13.62 -4.76 0.39
C SER A 51 15.12 -4.80 0.72
N THR A 52 15.52 -5.49 1.78
CA THR A 52 16.93 -5.65 2.22
C THR A 52 17.64 -4.34 2.58
N LEU A 53 16.91 -3.22 2.74
CA LEU A 53 17.47 -1.92 3.12
C LEU A 53 17.82 -1.83 4.61
N THR A 54 17.22 -2.70 5.44
CA THR A 54 17.56 -2.81 6.85
C THR A 54 17.44 -4.27 7.31
N LYS A 55 18.29 -4.67 8.25
CA LYS A 55 18.26 -6.03 8.82
C LYS A 55 17.16 -6.11 9.87
N PRO A 56 16.41 -7.21 9.97
CA PRO A 56 15.55 -7.48 11.11
C PRO A 56 16.38 -7.60 12.40
N SER A 57 15.76 -7.40 13.55
CA SER A 57 16.35 -7.66 14.86
C SER A 57 16.19 -9.12 15.26
N SER A 58 15.05 -9.73 14.87
CA SER A 58 14.77 -11.17 14.99
C SER A 58 13.73 -11.60 13.97
N GLY A 59 13.44 -12.90 13.89
CA GLY A 59 12.55 -13.48 12.91
C GLY A 59 13.16 -13.59 11.52
N ARG A 60 12.36 -14.03 10.54
CA ARG A 60 12.82 -14.26 9.15
C ARG A 60 11.80 -13.71 8.16
N ALA A 61 12.28 -13.37 6.97
CA ALA A 61 11.44 -12.95 5.85
C ALA A 61 11.97 -13.51 4.54
N TRP A 62 11.04 -13.82 3.62
CA TRP A 62 11.35 -14.37 2.30
C TRP A 62 10.57 -13.60 1.22
N ILE A 63 11.22 -13.39 0.09
CA ILE A 63 10.63 -12.88 -1.15
C ILE A 63 10.82 -13.96 -2.21
N ASN A 64 9.73 -14.43 -2.80
CA ASN A 64 9.76 -15.50 -3.81
C ASN A 64 10.58 -16.72 -3.37
N GLY A 65 10.51 -17.09 -2.08
CA GLY A 65 11.28 -18.17 -1.47
C GLY A 65 12.73 -17.86 -1.14
N PHE A 66 13.28 -16.69 -1.54
CA PHE A 66 14.64 -16.26 -1.18
C PHE A 66 14.65 -15.53 0.16
N ASP A 67 15.50 -15.93 1.08
CA ASP A 67 15.66 -15.29 2.38
C ASP A 67 16.31 -13.90 2.23
N VAL A 68 15.69 -12.87 2.83
CA VAL A 68 16.15 -11.46 2.71
C VAL A 68 17.53 -11.22 3.31
N MET A 69 18.02 -12.12 4.20
CA MET A 69 19.31 -12.01 4.84
C MET A 69 20.36 -12.88 4.18
N GLU A 70 19.99 -14.08 3.71
CA GLU A 70 20.90 -15.06 3.15
C GLU A 70 21.11 -14.86 1.64
N ASP A 71 20.05 -14.44 0.91
CA ASP A 71 20.05 -14.27 -0.56
C ASP A 71 19.73 -12.83 -1.03
N PRO A 72 20.26 -11.75 -0.44
CA PRO A 72 19.83 -10.38 -0.71
C PRO A 72 19.99 -9.97 -2.18
N SER A 73 20.92 -10.56 -2.91
CA SER A 73 21.13 -10.27 -4.34
C SER A 73 20.03 -10.87 -5.20
N LYS A 74 19.52 -12.06 -4.88
CA LYS A 74 18.38 -12.68 -5.56
C LYS A 74 17.10 -11.92 -5.23
N VAL A 75 16.86 -11.64 -3.94
CA VAL A 75 15.72 -10.85 -3.47
C VAL A 75 15.59 -9.53 -4.23
N LYS A 76 16.69 -8.80 -4.46
CA LYS A 76 16.68 -7.51 -5.18
C LYS A 76 16.30 -7.63 -6.66
N GLN A 77 16.37 -8.80 -7.25
CA GLN A 77 15.94 -9.03 -8.64
C GLN A 77 14.43 -9.26 -8.75
N GLU A 78 13.80 -9.70 -7.65
CA GLU A 78 12.39 -10.06 -7.62
C GLU A 78 11.44 -8.85 -7.52
N PHE A 79 11.93 -7.69 -7.05
CA PHE A 79 11.05 -6.57 -6.77
C PHE A 79 11.50 -5.24 -7.38
N GLY A 80 10.51 -4.41 -7.71
CA GLY A 80 10.64 -2.96 -7.85
C GLY A 80 10.15 -2.24 -6.60
N ILE A 81 10.66 -1.04 -6.35
CA ILE A 81 10.24 -0.23 -5.20
C ILE A 81 10.01 1.23 -5.55
N VAL A 82 8.86 1.76 -5.10
CA VAL A 82 8.51 3.18 -5.12
C VAL A 82 8.43 3.65 -3.67
N GLN A 83 9.43 4.40 -3.25
CA GLN A 83 9.50 4.95 -1.89
C GLN A 83 8.58 6.16 -1.73
N GLN A 84 8.19 6.48 -0.50
CA GLN A 84 7.39 7.65 -0.17
C GLN A 84 8.04 8.96 -0.64
N HIS A 85 9.33 9.11 -0.40
CA HIS A 85 10.08 10.28 -0.84
C HIS A 85 10.55 10.16 -2.28
N MET A 86 10.71 11.31 -2.93
CA MET A 86 11.23 11.38 -4.30
C MET A 86 12.66 10.83 -4.36
N SER A 87 12.84 9.80 -5.21
CA SER A 87 14.10 9.11 -5.40
C SER A 87 14.64 9.23 -6.84
N LEU A 88 14.14 10.21 -7.61
CA LEU A 88 14.66 10.58 -8.93
C LEU A 88 15.62 11.75 -8.81
N ASN A 89 16.63 11.78 -9.68
CA ASN A 89 17.52 12.92 -9.78
C ASN A 89 16.81 14.09 -10.49
N ARG A 90 16.72 15.23 -9.84
CA ARG A 90 16.00 16.43 -10.32
C ARG A 90 16.67 17.09 -11.52
N GLU A 91 18.00 16.98 -11.62
CA GLU A 91 18.81 17.57 -12.69
C GLU A 91 18.80 16.74 -13.99
N LEU A 92 18.23 15.54 -13.94
CA LEU A 92 18.06 14.65 -15.09
C LEU A 92 16.60 14.71 -15.61
N THR A 93 16.45 14.45 -16.89
CA THR A 93 15.14 14.24 -17.52
C THR A 93 14.48 12.96 -17.01
N VAL A 94 13.19 12.80 -17.28
CA VAL A 94 12.48 11.54 -16.98
C VAL A 94 13.19 10.37 -17.65
N ARG A 95 13.50 10.48 -18.95
CA ARG A 95 14.18 9.46 -19.74
C ARG A 95 15.57 9.12 -19.19
N GLU A 96 16.36 10.12 -18.84
CA GLU A 96 17.71 9.89 -18.30
C GLU A 96 17.68 9.18 -16.94
N ASN A 97 16.70 9.49 -16.08
CA ASN A 97 16.49 8.76 -14.83
C ASN A 97 16.19 7.27 -15.08
N LEU A 98 15.32 6.98 -16.07
CA LEU A 98 15.02 5.61 -16.45
C LEU A 98 16.25 4.93 -17.06
N GLU A 99 16.97 5.61 -17.97
CA GLU A 99 18.20 5.11 -18.58
C GLU A 99 19.26 4.74 -17.53
N LEU A 100 19.48 5.60 -16.53
CA LEU A 100 20.41 5.34 -15.44
C LEU A 100 20.04 4.05 -14.70
N HIS A 101 18.75 3.90 -14.34
CA HIS A 101 18.28 2.74 -13.58
C HIS A 101 18.35 1.46 -14.42
N ALA A 102 17.97 1.52 -15.70
CA ALA A 102 18.06 0.39 -16.61
C ALA A 102 19.50 -0.11 -16.83
N ARG A 103 20.49 0.81 -16.79
CA ARG A 103 21.93 0.43 -16.80
C ARG A 103 22.34 -0.27 -15.52
N LEU A 104 21.84 0.16 -14.34
CA LEU A 104 22.11 -0.51 -13.07
C LEU A 104 21.57 -1.94 -13.04
N HIS A 105 20.48 -2.22 -13.77
CA HIS A 105 19.92 -3.54 -13.97
C HIS A 105 20.52 -4.29 -15.19
N HIS A 106 21.62 -3.78 -15.77
CA HIS A 106 22.35 -4.41 -16.87
C HIS A 106 21.52 -4.68 -18.14
N LEU A 107 20.45 -3.90 -18.40
CA LEU A 107 19.68 -4.04 -19.63
C LEU A 107 20.55 -3.69 -20.85
N GLU A 108 20.55 -4.55 -21.87
CA GLU A 108 21.25 -4.34 -23.13
C GLU A 108 20.77 -3.07 -23.84
N LYS A 109 21.67 -2.34 -24.51
CA LYS A 109 21.41 -0.99 -25.05
C LYS A 109 20.15 -0.89 -25.91
N LYS A 110 19.91 -1.88 -26.78
CA LYS A 110 18.72 -1.87 -27.66
C LYS A 110 17.46 -2.13 -26.87
N ALA A 111 17.41 -3.21 -26.10
CA ALA A 111 16.28 -3.58 -25.26
C ALA A 111 15.96 -2.49 -24.21
N ARG A 112 16.98 -1.84 -23.68
CA ARG A 112 16.83 -0.74 -22.73
C ARG A 112 16.06 0.45 -23.30
N ARG A 113 16.38 0.86 -24.55
CA ARG A 113 15.68 1.97 -25.21
C ARG A 113 14.22 1.62 -25.46
N GLU A 114 13.97 0.46 -26.03
CA GLU A 114 12.62 -0.04 -26.29
C GLU A 114 11.80 -0.13 -24.97
N ARG A 115 12.41 -0.65 -23.91
CA ARG A 115 11.76 -0.77 -22.60
C ARG A 115 11.48 0.58 -21.94
N ILE A 116 12.35 1.56 -22.10
CA ILE A 116 12.12 2.93 -21.59
C ILE A 116 10.95 3.57 -22.32
N ASP A 117 10.89 3.47 -23.65
CA ASP A 117 9.78 4.01 -24.44
C ASP A 117 8.45 3.33 -24.04
N GLU A 118 8.44 2.00 -23.93
CA GLU A 118 7.28 1.24 -23.43
C GLU A 118 6.83 1.71 -22.04
N MET A 119 7.75 1.90 -21.09
CA MET A 119 7.39 2.32 -19.74
C MET A 119 6.90 3.77 -19.67
N LEU A 120 7.44 4.65 -20.52
CA LEU A 120 6.96 6.02 -20.63
C LEU A 120 5.53 6.06 -21.18
N ASP A 121 5.22 5.23 -22.17
CA ASP A 121 3.86 5.08 -22.71
C ASP A 121 2.92 4.49 -21.64
N TYR A 122 3.34 3.41 -20.97
CA TYR A 122 2.56 2.72 -19.95
C TYR A 122 2.10 3.66 -18.82
N VAL A 123 3.01 4.53 -18.36
CA VAL A 123 2.67 5.50 -17.30
C VAL A 123 2.10 6.82 -17.83
N GLY A 124 1.88 6.96 -19.16
CA GLY A 124 1.36 8.16 -19.80
C GLY A 124 2.30 9.36 -19.67
N LEU A 125 3.60 9.16 -19.89
CA LEU A 125 4.63 10.20 -19.84
C LEU A 125 5.48 10.26 -21.14
N ALA A 126 5.04 9.67 -22.24
CA ALA A 126 5.79 9.65 -23.51
C ALA A 126 6.22 11.06 -23.96
N GLU A 127 5.29 12.03 -23.95
CA GLU A 127 5.56 13.42 -24.35
C GLU A 127 6.43 14.20 -23.35
N PHE A 128 6.62 13.66 -22.14
CA PHE A 128 7.38 14.30 -21.05
C PHE A 128 8.72 13.63 -20.80
N GLY A 129 9.11 12.67 -21.63
CA GLY A 129 10.37 11.91 -21.48
C GLY A 129 11.60 12.79 -21.37
N ASP A 130 11.65 13.87 -22.15
CA ASP A 130 12.78 14.79 -22.24
C ASP A 130 12.66 16.02 -21.30
N TYR A 131 11.64 16.06 -20.43
CA TYR A 131 11.49 17.09 -19.41
C TYR A 131 12.31 16.74 -18.17
N LEU A 132 12.93 17.76 -17.56
CA LEU A 132 13.59 17.63 -16.26
C LEU A 132 12.55 17.26 -15.18
N ILE A 133 12.96 16.45 -14.22
CA ILE A 133 12.08 16.06 -13.10
C ILE A 133 11.54 17.27 -12.33
N GLU A 134 12.33 18.32 -12.19
CA GLU A 134 11.88 19.55 -11.51
C GLU A 134 10.78 20.32 -12.26
N ARG A 135 10.56 20.03 -13.55
CA ARG A 135 9.59 20.71 -14.42
C ARG A 135 8.27 19.95 -14.59
N ILE A 136 8.13 18.79 -14.01
CA ILE A 136 6.91 18.00 -14.05
C ILE A 136 6.18 18.03 -12.70
N SER A 137 4.87 17.73 -12.72
CA SER A 137 4.06 17.71 -11.50
C SER A 137 4.43 16.55 -10.55
N GLY A 138 4.04 16.65 -9.27
CA GLY A 138 4.25 15.59 -8.29
C GLY A 138 3.63 14.25 -8.71
N GLY A 139 2.42 14.28 -9.31
CA GLY A 139 1.78 13.08 -9.84
C GLY A 139 2.52 12.49 -11.05
N MET A 140 3.09 13.32 -11.92
CA MET A 140 3.95 12.86 -13.02
C MET A 140 5.26 12.25 -12.49
N THR A 141 5.86 12.89 -11.48
CA THR A 141 7.06 12.36 -10.81
C THR A 141 6.79 10.99 -10.19
N ARG A 142 5.64 10.82 -9.52
CA ARG A 142 5.24 9.52 -8.94
C ARG A 142 5.09 8.46 -10.01
N ARG A 143 4.47 8.77 -11.16
CA ARG A 143 4.35 7.85 -12.30
C ARG A 143 5.71 7.51 -12.91
N ALA A 144 6.63 8.47 -13.01
CA ALA A 144 8.01 8.22 -13.44
C ALA A 144 8.77 7.28 -12.48
N MET A 145 8.54 7.39 -11.15
CA MET A 145 9.09 6.45 -10.18
C MET A 145 8.54 5.02 -10.37
N ILE A 146 7.25 4.89 -10.70
CA ILE A 146 6.63 3.60 -11.03
C ILE A 146 7.26 3.03 -12.30
N ALA A 147 7.35 3.80 -13.38
CA ALA A 147 8.01 3.40 -14.61
C ALA A 147 9.44 2.88 -14.35
N ARG A 148 10.21 3.61 -13.56
CA ARG A 148 11.55 3.21 -13.15
C ARG A 148 11.57 1.86 -12.41
N ALA A 149 10.63 1.65 -11.49
CA ALA A 149 10.56 0.43 -10.70
C ALA A 149 10.16 -0.81 -11.53
N LEU A 150 9.50 -0.61 -12.68
CA LEU A 150 9.05 -1.67 -13.57
C LEU A 150 10.03 -2.00 -14.71
N LEU A 151 11.13 -1.26 -14.86
CA LEU A 151 12.07 -1.42 -16.00
C LEU A 151 12.61 -2.84 -16.16
N HIS A 152 12.92 -3.51 -15.06
CA HIS A 152 13.49 -4.87 -15.04
C HIS A 152 12.44 -5.97 -14.90
N THR A 153 11.16 -5.66 -15.13
CA THR A 153 10.03 -6.61 -15.12
C THR A 153 9.94 -7.43 -13.79
N PRO A 154 9.86 -6.77 -12.64
CA PRO A 154 9.81 -7.48 -11.36
C PRO A 154 8.48 -8.20 -11.16
N ASP A 155 8.49 -9.35 -10.49
CA ASP A 155 7.29 -10.08 -10.07
C ASP A 155 6.54 -9.42 -8.90
N LEU A 156 7.23 -8.54 -8.16
CA LEU A 156 6.70 -7.82 -6.99
C LEU A 156 6.99 -6.32 -7.10
N LEU A 157 5.99 -5.50 -6.80
CA LEU A 157 6.15 -4.06 -6.66
C LEU A 157 5.81 -3.61 -5.24
N PHE A 158 6.77 -3.00 -4.57
CA PHE A 158 6.54 -2.27 -3.33
C PHE A 158 6.16 -0.82 -3.61
N LEU A 159 5.04 -0.37 -3.03
CA LEU A 159 4.54 1.00 -3.09
C LEU A 159 4.43 1.56 -1.67
N ASP A 160 5.36 2.40 -1.25
CA ASP A 160 5.32 3.00 0.09
C ASP A 160 4.58 4.33 0.02
N GLU A 161 3.32 4.33 0.47
CA GLU A 161 2.39 5.46 0.47
C GLU A 161 2.31 6.18 -0.89
N PRO A 162 1.87 5.48 -1.97
CA PRO A 162 2.06 5.93 -3.35
C PRO A 162 1.29 7.18 -3.72
N THR A 163 0.22 7.53 -3.00
CA THR A 163 -0.68 8.64 -3.35
C THR A 163 -0.63 9.82 -2.38
N VAL A 164 0.21 9.74 -1.37
CA VAL A 164 0.37 10.82 -0.38
C VAL A 164 0.79 12.13 -1.06
N GLY A 165 0.07 13.21 -0.74
CA GLY A 165 0.32 14.54 -1.28
C GLY A 165 -0.12 14.76 -2.73
N LEU A 166 -0.84 13.80 -3.32
CA LEU A 166 -1.39 13.94 -4.67
C LEU A 166 -2.84 14.43 -4.63
N ASP A 167 -3.22 15.21 -5.65
CA ASP A 167 -4.60 15.55 -5.91
C ASP A 167 -5.43 14.33 -6.35
N ALA A 168 -6.76 14.46 -6.36
CA ALA A 168 -7.67 13.37 -6.67
C ALA A 168 -7.47 12.79 -8.08
N GLN A 169 -7.11 13.64 -9.07
CA GLN A 169 -6.90 13.19 -10.44
C GLN A 169 -5.60 12.37 -10.55
N ALA A 170 -4.50 12.86 -9.96
CA ALA A 170 -3.23 12.16 -9.93
C ALA A 170 -3.35 10.83 -9.16
N ARG A 171 -4.08 10.81 -8.03
CA ARG A 171 -4.38 9.59 -7.26
C ARG A 171 -5.07 8.54 -8.12
N ARG A 172 -6.14 8.91 -8.84
CA ARG A 172 -6.87 7.97 -9.71
C ARG A 172 -5.96 7.36 -10.78
N LYS A 173 -5.08 8.15 -11.40
CA LYS A 173 -4.11 7.65 -12.37
C LYS A 173 -3.15 6.61 -11.77
N ILE A 174 -2.70 6.81 -10.53
CA ILE A 174 -1.88 5.81 -9.82
C ILE A 174 -2.69 4.53 -9.56
N TRP A 175 -3.96 4.66 -9.13
CA TRP A 175 -4.85 3.52 -8.92
C TRP A 175 -5.07 2.70 -10.19
N ASP A 176 -5.24 3.37 -11.33
CA ASP A 176 -5.41 2.70 -12.63
C ASP A 176 -4.13 1.93 -13.01
N LEU A 177 -2.95 2.50 -12.77
CA LEU A 177 -1.68 1.79 -12.96
C LEU A 177 -1.57 0.56 -12.05
N VAL A 178 -1.94 0.66 -10.77
CA VAL A 178 -1.91 -0.48 -9.84
C VAL A 178 -2.84 -1.60 -10.32
N ARG A 179 -4.07 -1.25 -10.77
CA ARG A 179 -5.01 -2.25 -11.34
C ARG A 179 -4.47 -2.91 -12.61
N GLY A 180 -3.84 -2.11 -13.48
CA GLY A 180 -3.19 -2.62 -14.71
C GLY A 180 -2.10 -3.64 -14.38
N MET A 181 -1.14 -3.27 -13.52
CA MET A 181 -0.06 -4.16 -13.10
C MET A 181 -0.56 -5.46 -12.47
N LYS A 182 -1.58 -5.37 -11.60
CA LYS A 182 -2.22 -6.56 -11.03
C LYS A 182 -2.84 -7.44 -12.11
N SER A 183 -3.56 -6.87 -13.08
CA SER A 183 -4.18 -7.65 -14.17
C SER A 183 -3.14 -8.34 -15.07
N GLU A 184 -1.92 -7.82 -15.12
CA GLU A 184 -0.77 -8.41 -15.82
C GLU A 184 -0.04 -9.46 -14.95
N GLY A 185 -0.49 -9.72 -13.72
CA GLY A 185 0.04 -10.74 -12.84
C GLY A 185 1.14 -10.26 -11.87
N THR A 186 1.49 -8.97 -11.87
CA THR A 186 2.44 -8.41 -10.90
C THR A 186 1.82 -8.42 -9.50
N THR A 187 2.56 -8.93 -8.53
CA THR A 187 2.18 -8.82 -7.12
C THR A 187 2.43 -7.39 -6.66
N VAL A 188 1.46 -6.77 -6.00
CA VAL A 188 1.61 -5.41 -5.47
C VAL A 188 1.51 -5.44 -3.95
N PHE A 189 2.52 -4.95 -3.26
CA PHE A 189 2.49 -4.70 -1.82
C PHE A 189 2.50 -3.18 -1.59
N LEU A 190 1.36 -2.63 -1.19
CA LEU A 190 1.24 -1.20 -0.94
C LEU A 190 1.05 -0.91 0.55
N THR A 191 1.75 0.10 1.05
CA THR A 191 1.46 0.67 2.36
C THR A 191 0.61 1.91 2.19
N THR A 192 -0.34 2.10 3.08
CA THR A 192 -1.18 3.29 3.08
C THR A 192 -1.74 3.57 4.47
N HIS A 193 -2.11 4.80 4.71
CA HIS A 193 -3.01 5.20 5.80
C HIS A 193 -4.37 5.67 5.25
N TYR A 194 -4.55 5.68 3.91
CA TYR A 194 -5.82 5.97 3.27
C TYR A 194 -6.65 4.70 3.11
N ILE A 195 -7.75 4.66 3.81
CA ILE A 195 -8.67 3.52 3.82
C ILE A 195 -9.28 3.27 2.47
N GLU A 196 -9.70 4.35 1.78
CA GLU A 196 -10.25 4.29 0.42
C GLU A 196 -9.29 3.61 -0.57
N GLU A 197 -7.98 3.82 -0.41
CA GLU A 197 -6.96 3.20 -1.26
C GLU A 197 -6.88 1.69 -1.04
N ALA A 198 -6.90 1.27 0.23
CA ALA A 198 -6.89 -0.15 0.58
C ALA A 198 -8.16 -0.86 0.08
N GLU A 199 -9.34 -0.25 0.22
CA GLU A 199 -10.61 -0.79 -0.26
C GLU A 199 -10.70 -0.85 -1.80
N ALA A 200 -10.18 0.18 -2.49
CA ALA A 200 -10.30 0.29 -3.95
C ALA A 200 -9.32 -0.61 -4.73
N LEU A 201 -8.17 -0.96 -4.14
CA LEU A 201 -7.06 -1.60 -4.84
C LEU A 201 -6.74 -3.02 -4.37
N CYS A 202 -6.97 -3.32 -3.08
CA CYS A 202 -6.39 -4.51 -2.46
C CYS A 202 -7.36 -5.69 -2.42
N ASP A 203 -6.84 -6.88 -2.73
CA ASP A 203 -7.55 -8.14 -2.54
C ASP A 203 -7.62 -8.52 -1.07
N ARG A 204 -6.53 -8.28 -0.36
CA ARG A 204 -6.40 -8.48 1.08
C ARG A 204 -5.71 -7.29 1.72
N VAL A 205 -6.08 -7.02 2.96
CA VAL A 205 -5.53 -5.94 3.76
C VAL A 205 -5.07 -6.49 5.10
N GLY A 206 -3.82 -6.22 5.45
CA GLY A 206 -3.30 -6.37 6.80
C GLY A 206 -3.39 -5.05 7.54
N ILE A 207 -4.15 -5.01 8.63
CA ILE A 207 -4.22 -3.85 9.52
C ILE A 207 -3.09 -3.96 10.53
N ILE A 208 -2.21 -2.94 10.55
CA ILE A 208 -1.07 -2.87 11.49
C ILE A 208 -1.22 -1.67 12.42
N ASP A 209 -1.01 -1.90 13.71
CA ASP A 209 -0.83 -0.84 14.70
C ASP A 209 0.30 -1.23 15.67
N GLN A 210 1.11 -0.24 16.08
CA GLN A 210 2.23 -0.39 17.03
C GLN A 210 3.18 -1.56 16.72
N GLY A 211 3.44 -1.79 15.42
CA GLY A 211 4.34 -2.84 14.94
C GLY A 211 3.72 -4.24 14.85
N ARG A 212 2.47 -4.42 15.21
CA ARG A 212 1.75 -5.70 15.23
C ARG A 212 0.66 -5.78 14.18
N LEU A 213 0.52 -6.93 13.56
CA LEU A 213 -0.62 -7.23 12.70
C LEU A 213 -1.85 -7.46 13.59
N ILE A 214 -2.86 -6.61 13.44
CA ILE A 214 -4.09 -6.64 14.24
C ILE A 214 -5.15 -7.50 13.58
N SER A 215 -5.26 -7.40 12.24
CA SER A 215 -6.24 -8.16 11.47
C SER A 215 -5.75 -8.36 10.04
N LEU A 216 -6.25 -9.41 9.38
CA LEU A 216 -5.88 -9.79 8.02
C LEU A 216 -7.07 -10.43 7.31
N GLY A 217 -7.46 -9.89 6.16
CA GLY A 217 -8.55 -10.43 5.35
C GLY A 217 -8.80 -9.58 4.11
N SER A 218 -9.74 -9.98 3.27
CA SER A 218 -10.26 -9.08 2.24
C SER A 218 -11.03 -7.92 2.87
N PRO A 219 -11.15 -6.76 2.21
CA PRO A 219 -11.96 -5.65 2.73
C PRO A 219 -13.38 -6.07 3.13
N LEU A 220 -13.99 -6.98 2.36
CA LEU A 220 -15.33 -7.50 2.66
C LEU A 220 -15.34 -8.39 3.92
N GLU A 221 -14.40 -9.34 4.05
CA GLU A 221 -14.29 -10.21 5.23
C GLU A 221 -14.09 -9.39 6.51
N LEU A 222 -13.22 -8.37 6.46
CA LEU A 222 -12.94 -7.50 7.60
C LEU A 222 -14.21 -6.73 8.02
N ARG A 223 -14.97 -6.18 7.07
CA ARG A 223 -16.25 -5.51 7.34
C ARG A 223 -17.32 -6.48 7.85
N GLN A 224 -17.41 -7.70 7.29
CA GLN A 224 -18.33 -8.72 7.77
C GLN A 224 -18.07 -9.12 9.22
N GLY A 225 -16.81 -9.17 9.62
CA GLY A 225 -16.41 -9.47 11.01
C GLY A 225 -16.89 -8.42 12.02
N LEU A 226 -17.06 -7.16 11.58
CA LEU A 226 -17.58 -6.07 12.41
C LEU A 226 -19.10 -5.95 12.31
N GLY A 227 -19.62 -5.97 11.10
CA GLY A 227 -21.00 -5.71 10.69
C GLY A 227 -21.02 -4.89 9.41
N LEU A 228 -21.89 -5.23 8.46
CA LEU A 228 -21.93 -4.59 7.14
C LEU A 228 -22.57 -3.20 7.14
N PHE A 229 -23.32 -2.85 8.19
CA PHE A 229 -23.99 -1.55 8.32
C PHE A 229 -23.63 -0.89 9.64
N THR A 230 -23.38 0.41 9.57
CA THR A 230 -23.10 1.29 10.71
C THR A 230 -24.24 2.26 10.89
N VAL A 231 -24.71 2.41 12.13
CA VAL A 231 -25.57 3.50 12.55
C VAL A 231 -24.76 4.46 13.42
N GLU A 232 -24.65 5.70 12.94
CA GLU A 232 -24.04 6.79 13.69
C GLU A 232 -25.18 7.58 14.35
N SER A 233 -25.17 7.72 15.67
CA SER A 233 -26.11 8.55 16.43
C SER A 233 -25.37 9.58 17.24
N ARG A 234 -25.86 10.83 17.26
CA ARG A 234 -25.30 11.89 18.09
C ARG A 234 -26.18 12.10 19.31
N GLU A 235 -25.69 11.69 20.48
CA GLU A 235 -26.35 11.93 21.76
C GLU A 235 -26.11 13.36 22.30
N SER A 236 -25.01 14.01 21.87
CA SER A 236 -24.65 15.40 22.21
C SER A 236 -23.81 16.04 21.11
N GLU A 237 -23.55 17.36 21.16
CA GLU A 237 -22.73 18.07 20.16
C GLU A 237 -21.31 17.48 20.00
N ASN A 238 -20.79 16.75 20.99
CA ASN A 238 -19.42 16.25 21.02
C ASN A 238 -19.31 14.72 21.05
N GLU A 239 -20.41 13.97 21.08
CA GLU A 239 -20.36 12.53 21.27
C GLU A 239 -21.17 11.83 20.17
N THR A 240 -20.45 11.09 19.29
CA THR A 240 -21.05 10.26 18.25
C THR A 240 -20.87 8.80 18.65
N GLU A 241 -21.97 8.10 18.82
CA GLU A 241 -21.99 6.65 19.04
C GLU A 241 -22.05 5.93 17.70
N TYR A 242 -21.26 4.85 17.55
CA TYR A 242 -21.25 3.97 16.39
C TYR A 242 -21.73 2.59 16.80
N ARG A 243 -22.73 2.06 16.07
CA ARG A 243 -23.21 0.68 16.25
C ARG A 243 -23.21 -0.07 14.95
N TYR A 244 -22.80 -1.32 15.01
CA TYR A 244 -22.56 -2.16 13.83
C TYR A 244 -23.61 -3.28 13.75
N PHE A 245 -24.08 -3.53 12.55
CA PHE A 245 -25.18 -4.48 12.29
C PHE A 245 -24.81 -5.40 11.12
N PRO A 246 -25.26 -6.69 11.18
CA PRO A 246 -24.93 -7.66 10.13
C PRO A 246 -25.55 -7.30 8.79
N ASP A 247 -26.71 -6.63 8.78
CA ASP A 247 -27.45 -6.27 7.59
C ASP A 247 -28.24 -4.97 7.77
N ARG A 248 -28.80 -4.49 6.64
CA ARG A 248 -29.57 -3.24 6.60
C ARG A 248 -30.88 -3.34 7.40
N ALA A 249 -31.50 -4.52 7.48
CA ALA A 249 -32.79 -4.70 8.17
C ALA A 249 -32.60 -4.55 9.69
N ALA A 250 -31.55 -5.17 10.25
CA ALA A 250 -31.19 -5.05 11.67
C ALA A 250 -30.84 -3.60 12.02
N ALA A 251 -30.07 -2.90 11.16
CA ALA A 251 -29.76 -1.47 11.37
C ALA A 251 -31.02 -0.60 11.34
N ALA A 252 -31.93 -0.85 10.39
CA ALA A 252 -33.19 -0.09 10.29
C ALA A 252 -34.14 -0.34 11.47
N GLU A 253 -34.18 -1.56 12.02
CA GLU A 253 -34.97 -1.86 13.23
C GLU A 253 -34.40 -1.10 14.44
N TYR A 254 -33.07 -1.06 14.57
CA TYR A 254 -32.43 -0.28 15.65
C TYR A 254 -32.74 1.21 15.54
N VAL A 255 -32.67 1.79 14.33
CA VAL A 255 -32.99 3.22 14.10
C VAL A 255 -34.41 3.57 14.58
N LYS A 256 -35.39 2.67 14.44
CA LYS A 256 -36.76 2.89 14.94
C LYS A 256 -36.86 2.99 16.46
N THR A 257 -35.89 2.45 17.19
CA THR A 257 -35.89 2.49 18.66
C THR A 257 -35.29 3.77 19.23
N LEU A 258 -34.60 4.55 18.39
CA LEU A 258 -33.95 5.80 18.81
C LEU A 258 -34.96 6.94 18.91
N PRO A 259 -34.74 7.94 19.79
CA PRO A 259 -35.62 9.09 19.95
C PRO A 259 -35.80 9.87 18.65
N SER A 260 -37.01 10.33 18.36
CA SER A 260 -37.30 11.19 17.21
C SER A 260 -36.65 12.56 17.43
N GLY A 261 -35.56 12.84 16.77
CA GLY A 261 -34.85 14.13 16.89
C GLY A 261 -33.32 14.02 16.87
N ASP A 262 -32.78 12.82 17.01
CA ASP A 262 -31.34 12.60 16.92
C ASP A 262 -30.89 12.67 15.46
N ASN A 263 -29.77 13.39 15.24
CA ASN A 263 -29.08 13.34 13.93
C ASN A 263 -28.46 11.94 13.75
N MET A 264 -29.12 11.11 12.93
CA MET A 264 -28.71 9.74 12.66
C MET A 264 -28.28 9.58 11.20
N VAL A 265 -27.23 8.80 11.00
CA VAL A 265 -26.80 8.37 9.66
C VAL A 265 -26.68 6.85 9.66
N MET A 266 -27.38 6.19 8.75
CA MET A 266 -27.21 4.76 8.47
C MET A 266 -26.45 4.61 7.14
N ARG A 267 -25.33 3.94 7.16
CA ARG A 267 -24.47 3.71 6.00
C ARG A 267 -23.89 2.29 6.00
N GLU A 268 -23.30 1.88 4.89
CA GLU A 268 -22.44 0.70 4.88
C GLU A 268 -21.19 0.95 5.73
N SER A 269 -20.74 -0.08 6.45
CA SER A 269 -19.48 -0.05 7.18
C SER A 269 -18.30 -0.03 6.19
N ASN A 270 -17.22 0.60 6.58
CA ASN A 270 -15.98 0.65 5.81
C ASN A 270 -14.79 0.16 6.67
N LEU A 271 -13.58 0.12 6.09
CA LEU A 271 -12.40 -0.29 6.85
C LEU A 271 -11.99 0.72 7.94
N GLU A 272 -12.48 1.96 7.91
CA GLU A 272 -12.27 2.93 9.00
C GLU A 272 -12.97 2.47 10.28
N ASP A 273 -14.22 2.01 10.12
CA ASP A 273 -14.99 1.45 11.24
C ASP A 273 -14.26 0.26 11.85
N VAL A 274 -13.76 -0.65 10.99
CA VAL A 274 -12.97 -1.81 11.44
C VAL A 274 -11.70 -1.36 12.17
N PHE A 275 -10.97 -0.39 11.61
CA PHE A 275 -9.75 0.11 12.21
C PHE A 275 -10.01 0.77 13.57
N VAL A 276 -11.01 1.63 13.67
CA VAL A 276 -11.38 2.34 14.92
C VAL A 276 -11.78 1.34 16.00
N GLU A 277 -12.61 0.35 15.66
CA GLU A 277 -13.07 -0.67 16.62
C GLU A 277 -11.91 -1.52 17.13
N LEU A 278 -11.00 -1.95 16.24
CA LEU A 278 -9.87 -2.80 16.63
C LEU A 278 -8.77 -2.07 17.40
N THR A 279 -8.61 -0.76 17.21
CA THR A 279 -7.50 0.01 17.78
C THR A 279 -7.91 1.05 18.80
N GLY A 280 -9.20 1.39 18.87
CA GLY A 280 -9.73 2.49 19.69
C GLY A 280 -9.27 3.88 19.22
N ARG A 281 -8.75 4.01 17.99
CA ARG A 281 -8.17 5.24 17.44
C ARG A 281 -8.67 5.51 16.02
N LYS A 282 -8.89 6.78 15.69
CA LYS A 282 -9.15 7.17 14.30
C LYS A 282 -7.83 7.16 13.50
N VAL A 283 -7.91 6.74 12.22
CA VAL A 283 -6.81 6.93 11.27
C VAL A 283 -6.77 8.43 10.95
N THR A 284 -5.93 9.18 11.66
CA THR A 284 -5.68 10.59 11.33
C THR A 284 -4.63 10.65 10.25
N GLY A 285 -5.04 11.16 9.07
CA GLY A 285 -4.16 11.55 7.97
C GLY A 285 -3.39 12.83 8.28
#